data_61b9411833e72aef0ab58a5373ef5f00
#
_entry.id   61b9411833e72aef0ab58a5373ef5f00
#
_cell.length_a   1.000
_cell.length_b   1.000
_cell.length_c   1.000
_cell.angle_alpha   90.00
_cell.angle_beta   90.00
_cell.angle_gamma   90.00
#
_symmetry.space_group_name_H-M   'P 1'
#
loop_
_entity.id
_entity.type
_entity.pdbx_description
1 polymer ?
#
loop_
_entity_poly.entity_id
_entity_poly.type
_entity_poly.pdbx_seq_one_letter_code
_entity_poly.pdbx_strand_id
1 'polypeptide(L)'
;MVRNTLKYVANKDMKAFAKDLKTIYTAANEETARKQLETVTKKWSGQYPSAMNHWHNNWDAISPIFKFSKDVRTAFYTTNAIESLNSCYRRLNKQRSVFPSSQALMKALYLSTFEIAKKWTMSIRNWGKYKVNWKSCTLTDYAKKYDRKIEIVG
;
A
#
# COMPACT_ATOMS: atom_id res chain seq x y z
N MET A 1 3.28 -4.60 -4.29
CA MET A 1 4.59 -5.26 -4.20
C MET A 1 4.48 -6.76 -4.35
N VAL A 2 3.97 -7.52 -3.36
CA VAL A 2 3.88 -9.00 -3.37
C VAL A 2 3.31 -9.57 -4.68
N ARG A 3 2.16 -9.09 -5.14
CA ARG A 3 1.52 -9.55 -6.38
C ARG A 3 2.42 -9.41 -7.62
N ASN A 4 3.24 -8.36 -7.69
CA ASN A 4 4.16 -8.16 -8.79
C ASN A 4 5.36 -9.11 -8.70
N THR A 5 5.84 -9.40 -7.49
CA THR A 5 6.92 -10.35 -7.26
C THR A 5 6.51 -11.76 -7.66
N LEU A 6 5.28 -12.17 -7.35
CA LEU A 6 4.77 -13.51 -7.68
C LEU A 6 4.69 -13.79 -9.18
N LYS A 7 4.74 -12.77 -10.04
CA LYS A 7 4.82 -12.96 -11.50
C LYS A 7 6.14 -13.62 -11.96
N TYR A 8 7.18 -13.51 -11.14
CA TYR A 8 8.50 -14.09 -11.41
C TYR A 8 8.67 -15.49 -10.81
N VAL A 9 7.63 -16.06 -10.19
CA VAL A 9 7.66 -17.32 -9.45
C VAL A 9 6.75 -18.35 -10.11
N ALA A 10 7.24 -19.58 -10.27
CA ALA A 10 6.45 -20.66 -10.83
C ALA A 10 5.24 -21.01 -9.94
N ASN A 11 4.13 -21.42 -10.54
CA ASN A 11 2.87 -21.69 -9.83
C ASN A 11 3.02 -22.68 -8.67
N LYS A 12 3.88 -23.71 -8.83
CA LYS A 12 4.15 -24.74 -7.81
C LYS A 12 4.71 -24.15 -6.52
N ASP A 13 5.56 -23.12 -6.62
CA ASP A 13 6.28 -22.52 -5.48
C ASP A 13 5.61 -21.25 -4.96
N MET A 14 4.61 -20.74 -5.67
CA MET A 14 3.96 -19.44 -5.38
C MET A 14 3.41 -19.36 -3.96
N LYS A 15 2.79 -20.43 -3.45
CA LYS A 15 2.23 -20.46 -2.08
C LYS A 15 3.33 -20.43 -1.02
N ALA A 16 4.39 -21.23 -1.20
CA ALA A 16 5.53 -21.28 -0.28
C ALA A 16 6.29 -19.96 -0.28
N PHE A 17 6.57 -19.41 -1.47
CA PHE A 17 7.21 -18.13 -1.65
C PHE A 17 6.40 -16.97 -1.02
N ALA A 18 5.08 -16.92 -1.25
CA ALA A 18 4.20 -15.92 -0.64
C ALA A 18 4.18 -16.01 0.89
N LYS A 19 4.24 -17.22 1.47
CA LYS A 19 4.34 -17.44 2.91
C LYS A 19 5.65 -16.88 3.46
N ASP A 20 6.76 -17.11 2.80
CA ASP A 20 8.06 -16.59 3.20
C ASP A 20 8.10 -15.06 3.06
N LEU A 21 7.59 -14.49 1.96
CA LEU A 21 7.47 -13.03 1.84
C LEU A 21 6.62 -12.40 2.96
N LYS A 22 5.60 -13.11 3.44
CA LYS A 22 4.75 -12.63 4.53
C LYS A 22 5.56 -12.38 5.79
N THR A 23 6.57 -13.19 6.10
CA THR A 23 7.42 -12.99 7.28
C THR A 23 8.17 -11.66 7.25
N ILE A 24 8.52 -11.16 6.06
CA ILE A 24 9.22 -9.88 5.88
C ILE A 24 8.31 -8.72 6.28
N TYR A 25 7.16 -8.57 5.61
CA TYR A 25 6.32 -7.37 5.83
C TYR A 25 5.46 -7.42 7.10
N THR A 26 5.33 -8.61 7.74
CA THR A 26 4.68 -8.73 9.06
C THR A 26 5.66 -8.64 10.23
N ALA A 27 6.96 -8.49 9.99
CA ALA A 27 7.98 -8.37 11.03
C ALA A 27 7.67 -7.20 11.99
N ALA A 28 8.14 -7.30 13.23
CA ALA A 28 7.84 -6.32 14.28
C ALA A 28 8.41 -4.93 13.95
N ASN A 29 9.63 -4.88 13.46
CA ASN A 29 10.37 -3.66 13.10
C ASN A 29 11.18 -3.86 11.81
N GLU A 30 11.77 -2.76 11.32
CA GLU A 30 12.56 -2.76 10.09
C GLU A 30 13.79 -3.67 10.17
N GLU A 31 14.49 -3.70 11.31
CA GLU A 31 15.68 -4.53 11.49
C GLU A 31 15.35 -6.02 11.36
N THR A 32 14.28 -6.46 12.04
CA THR A 32 13.80 -7.84 11.93
C THR A 32 13.35 -8.16 10.50
N ALA A 33 12.68 -7.22 9.84
CA ALA A 33 12.26 -7.39 8.45
C ALA A 33 13.44 -7.55 7.50
N ARG A 34 14.53 -6.80 7.71
CA ARG A 34 15.76 -6.91 6.92
C ARG A 34 16.43 -8.26 7.11
N LYS A 35 16.53 -8.75 8.35
CA LYS A 35 17.03 -10.11 8.65
C LYS A 35 16.18 -11.19 7.97
N GLN A 36 14.84 -11.04 7.99
CA GLN A 36 13.95 -11.96 7.28
C GLN A 36 14.13 -11.88 5.76
N LEU A 37 14.31 -10.69 5.20
CA LEU A 37 14.60 -10.53 3.77
C LEU A 37 15.88 -11.27 3.37
N GLU A 38 16.96 -11.18 4.15
CA GLU A 38 18.20 -11.91 3.90
C GLU A 38 17.99 -13.43 3.95
N THR A 39 17.23 -13.91 4.94
CA THR A 39 16.92 -15.33 5.10
C THR A 39 16.13 -15.86 3.90
N VAL A 40 15.10 -15.11 3.48
CA VAL A 40 14.27 -15.45 2.31
C VAL A 40 15.11 -15.39 1.03
N THR A 41 16.00 -14.39 0.92
CA THR A 41 16.92 -14.25 -0.21
C THR A 41 17.84 -15.48 -0.32
N LYS A 42 18.47 -15.92 0.77
CA LYS A 42 19.33 -17.11 0.78
C LYS A 42 18.57 -18.35 0.31
N LYS A 43 17.29 -18.47 0.69
CA LYS A 43 16.45 -19.61 0.31
C LYS A 43 16.06 -19.61 -1.17
N TRP A 44 15.75 -18.45 -1.73
CA TRP A 44 15.09 -18.35 -3.03
C TRP A 44 15.94 -17.72 -4.15
N SER A 45 17.08 -17.11 -3.84
CA SER A 45 17.91 -16.45 -4.86
C SER A 45 18.43 -17.41 -5.94
N GLY A 46 18.65 -18.68 -5.61
CA GLY A 46 19.06 -19.69 -6.59
C GLY A 46 18.00 -19.99 -7.64
N GLN A 47 16.72 -19.97 -7.27
CA GLN A 47 15.61 -20.26 -8.18
C GLN A 47 14.96 -19.01 -8.79
N TYR A 48 14.84 -17.94 -8.00
CA TYR A 48 14.11 -16.71 -8.37
C TYR A 48 14.90 -15.44 -8.07
N PRO A 49 16.09 -15.26 -8.67
CA PRO A 49 16.94 -14.10 -8.38
C PRO A 49 16.25 -12.77 -8.70
N SER A 50 15.51 -12.69 -9.81
CA SER A 50 14.77 -11.48 -10.21
C SER A 50 13.70 -11.08 -9.21
N ALA A 51 13.02 -12.07 -8.60
CA ALA A 51 12.02 -11.82 -7.57
C ALA A 51 12.66 -11.22 -6.31
N MET A 52 13.81 -11.73 -5.89
CA MET A 52 14.52 -11.22 -4.71
C MET A 52 15.17 -9.87 -4.96
N ASN A 53 15.79 -9.66 -6.12
CA ASN A 53 16.34 -8.35 -6.53
C ASN A 53 15.25 -7.27 -6.54
N HIS A 54 14.02 -7.61 -6.95
CA HIS A 54 12.91 -6.68 -6.90
C HIS A 54 12.61 -6.19 -5.47
N TRP A 55 12.78 -7.03 -4.44
CA TRP A 55 12.60 -6.64 -3.04
C TRP A 55 13.76 -5.79 -2.52
N HIS A 56 15.00 -6.14 -2.86
CA HIS A 56 16.18 -5.37 -2.48
C HIS A 56 16.16 -3.96 -3.10
N ASN A 57 15.90 -3.86 -4.40
CA ASN A 57 15.88 -2.60 -5.13
C ASN A 57 14.75 -1.65 -4.69
N ASN A 58 13.67 -2.19 -4.13
CA ASN A 58 12.54 -1.40 -3.66
C ASN A 58 12.47 -1.32 -2.11
N TRP A 59 13.53 -1.68 -1.40
CA TRP A 59 13.51 -1.67 0.06
C TRP A 59 13.17 -0.31 0.64
N ASP A 60 13.73 0.77 0.10
CA ASP A 60 13.48 2.13 0.56
C ASP A 60 12.01 2.57 0.42
N ALA A 61 11.30 2.00 -0.56
CA ALA A 61 9.86 2.20 -0.72
C ALA A 61 9.02 1.33 0.23
N ILE A 62 9.57 0.23 0.74
CA ILE A 62 8.89 -0.71 1.65
C ILE A 62 9.14 -0.34 3.10
N SER A 63 10.37 0.01 3.46
CA SER A 63 10.81 0.21 4.85
C SER A 63 9.98 1.24 5.63
N PRO A 64 9.44 2.33 5.01
CA PRO A 64 8.61 3.29 5.74
C PRO A 64 7.36 2.69 6.40
N ILE A 65 6.90 1.52 5.94
CA ILE A 65 5.73 0.86 6.55
C ILE A 65 6.00 0.45 8.01
N PHE A 66 7.27 0.21 8.37
CA PHE A 66 7.66 -0.19 9.73
C PHE A 66 7.63 0.96 10.74
N LYS A 67 7.49 2.22 10.29
CA LYS A 67 7.21 3.36 11.15
C LYS A 67 5.82 3.30 11.79
N PHE A 68 4.91 2.53 11.20
CA PHE A 68 3.54 2.38 11.69
C PHE A 68 3.41 1.18 12.63
N SER A 69 2.51 1.28 13.61
CA SER A 69 2.19 0.16 14.50
C SER A 69 1.63 -1.04 13.72
N LYS A 70 1.75 -2.24 14.29
CA LYS A 70 1.24 -3.49 13.69
C LYS A 70 -0.24 -3.39 13.30
N ASP A 71 -1.05 -2.71 14.14
CA ASP A 71 -2.49 -2.56 13.89
C ASP A 71 -2.75 -1.70 12.64
N VAL A 72 -2.05 -0.56 12.51
CA VAL A 72 -2.13 0.32 11.34
C VAL A 72 -1.68 -0.41 10.08
N ARG A 73 -0.58 -1.18 10.17
CA ARG A 73 -0.09 -1.98 9.02
C ARG A 73 -1.11 -3.02 8.58
N THR A 74 -1.85 -3.62 9.51
CA THR A 74 -2.93 -4.56 9.17
C THR A 74 -4.01 -3.89 8.33
N ALA A 75 -4.37 -2.64 8.62
CA ALA A 75 -5.32 -1.88 7.80
C ALA A 75 -4.80 -1.65 6.36
N PHE A 76 -3.49 -1.43 6.18
CA PHE A 76 -2.89 -1.32 4.83
C PHE A 76 -2.94 -2.64 4.02
N TYR A 77 -2.89 -3.79 4.69
CA TYR A 77 -2.96 -5.10 4.01
C TYR A 77 -4.38 -5.51 3.63
N THR A 78 -5.40 -4.89 4.23
CA THR A 78 -6.82 -5.17 3.98
C THR A 78 -7.48 -4.07 3.13
N THR A 79 -6.85 -3.68 2.03
CA THR A 79 -7.25 -2.54 1.18
C THR A 79 -8.47 -2.82 0.28
N ASN A 80 -9.43 -3.62 0.74
CA ASN A 80 -10.65 -3.93 -0.01
C ASN A 80 -11.43 -2.67 -0.42
N ALA A 81 -11.39 -1.60 0.38
CA ALA A 81 -12.05 -0.33 0.08
C ALA A 81 -11.44 0.36 -1.15
N ILE A 82 -10.11 0.43 -1.24
CA ILE A 82 -9.40 1.03 -2.39
C ILE A 82 -9.58 0.17 -3.64
N GLU A 83 -9.54 -1.16 -3.52
CA GLU A 83 -9.78 -2.07 -4.64
C GLU A 83 -11.22 -1.94 -5.15
N SER A 84 -12.21 -1.83 -4.26
CA SER A 84 -13.60 -1.58 -4.59
C SER A 84 -13.79 -0.26 -5.32
N LEU A 85 -13.16 0.82 -4.83
CA LEU A 85 -13.19 2.14 -5.47
C LEU A 85 -12.57 2.10 -6.88
N ASN A 86 -11.37 1.53 -7.00
CA ASN A 86 -10.69 1.38 -8.29
C ASN A 86 -11.50 0.53 -9.29
N SER A 87 -12.18 -0.49 -8.81
CA SER A 87 -13.07 -1.32 -9.63
C SER A 87 -14.26 -0.51 -10.18
N CYS A 88 -14.83 0.38 -9.35
CA CYS A 88 -15.89 1.27 -9.77
C CYS A 88 -15.42 2.29 -10.82
N TYR A 89 -14.26 2.89 -10.62
CA TYR A 89 -13.68 3.82 -11.60
C TYR A 89 -13.36 3.14 -12.93
N ARG A 90 -12.87 1.89 -12.92
CA ARG A 90 -12.67 1.13 -14.16
C ARG A 90 -14.00 0.87 -14.88
N ARG A 91 -15.08 0.57 -14.13
CA ARG A 91 -16.41 0.38 -14.71
C ARG A 91 -16.94 1.67 -15.30
N LEU A 92 -16.77 2.82 -14.60
CA LEU A 92 -17.14 4.13 -15.12
C LEU A 92 -16.42 4.43 -16.44
N ASN A 93 -15.11 4.19 -16.50
CA ASN A 93 -14.30 4.41 -17.70
C ASN A 93 -14.69 3.47 -18.86
N LYS A 94 -15.14 2.25 -18.57
CA LYS A 94 -15.66 1.34 -19.61
C LYS A 94 -16.99 1.80 -20.17
N GLN A 95 -17.84 2.42 -19.35
CA GLN A 95 -19.15 2.92 -19.76
C GLN A 95 -19.06 4.28 -20.48
N ARG A 96 -18.06 5.09 -20.11
CA ARG A 96 -17.80 6.40 -20.72
C ARG A 96 -16.30 6.55 -20.96
N SER A 97 -15.88 6.32 -22.19
CA SER A 97 -14.48 6.45 -22.61
C SER A 97 -14.05 7.92 -22.81
N VAL A 98 -15.02 8.82 -23.05
CA VAL A 98 -14.73 10.25 -23.30
C VAL A 98 -15.64 11.10 -22.41
N PHE A 99 -15.03 12.12 -21.79
CA PHE A 99 -15.73 13.14 -21.01
C PHE A 99 -15.58 14.51 -21.71
N PRO A 100 -16.66 15.31 -21.81
CA PRO A 100 -16.64 16.60 -22.51
C PRO A 100 -15.78 17.66 -21.83
N SER A 101 -15.47 17.49 -20.53
CA SER A 101 -14.59 18.38 -19.76
C SER A 101 -14.02 17.68 -18.54
N SER A 102 -12.94 18.25 -17.99
CA SER A 102 -12.36 17.79 -16.71
C SER A 102 -13.36 17.91 -15.56
N GLN A 103 -14.22 18.93 -15.57
CA GLN A 103 -15.29 19.08 -14.56
C GLN A 103 -16.32 17.96 -14.65
N ALA A 104 -16.70 17.54 -15.87
CA ALA A 104 -17.62 16.42 -16.08
C ALA A 104 -17.01 15.11 -15.56
N LEU A 105 -15.72 14.87 -15.79
CA LEU A 105 -14.99 13.73 -15.23
C LEU A 105 -14.98 13.78 -13.70
N MET A 106 -14.64 14.92 -13.09
CA MET A 106 -14.59 15.07 -11.63
C MET A 106 -15.96 14.83 -10.99
N LYS A 107 -17.04 15.37 -11.58
CA LYS A 107 -18.42 15.09 -11.12
C LYS A 107 -18.75 13.60 -11.19
N ALA A 108 -18.41 12.92 -12.27
CA ALA A 108 -18.67 11.50 -12.44
C ALA A 108 -17.88 10.64 -11.42
N LEU A 109 -16.61 10.96 -11.18
CA LEU A 109 -15.79 10.32 -10.16
C LEU A 109 -16.36 10.54 -8.76
N TYR A 110 -16.75 11.78 -8.44
CA TYR A 110 -17.37 12.12 -7.15
C TYR A 110 -18.66 11.32 -6.91
N LEU A 111 -19.58 11.32 -7.85
CA LEU A 111 -20.84 10.55 -7.74
C LEU A 111 -20.59 9.06 -7.58
N SER A 112 -19.65 8.50 -8.36
CA SER A 112 -19.25 7.09 -8.22
C SER A 112 -18.66 6.78 -6.85
N THR A 113 -17.85 7.68 -6.29
CA THR A 113 -17.29 7.55 -4.94
C THR A 113 -18.40 7.61 -3.90
N PHE A 114 -19.32 8.56 -4.03
CA PHE A 114 -20.42 8.73 -3.11
C PHE A 114 -21.32 7.48 -3.04
N GLU A 115 -21.66 6.87 -4.19
CA GLU A 115 -22.44 5.65 -4.26
C GLU A 115 -21.74 4.45 -3.61
N ILE A 116 -20.41 4.34 -3.74
CA ILE A 116 -19.64 3.28 -3.06
C ILE A 116 -19.55 3.56 -1.57
N ALA A 117 -19.32 4.82 -1.17
CA ALA A 117 -19.20 5.18 0.23
C ALA A 117 -20.45 4.84 1.05
N LYS A 118 -21.65 4.89 0.44
CA LYS A 118 -22.90 4.40 1.06
C LYS A 118 -22.84 2.94 1.48
N LYS A 119 -22.04 2.11 0.80
CA LYS A 119 -21.84 0.69 1.10
C LYS A 119 -20.80 0.44 2.19
N TRP A 120 -20.02 1.45 2.57
CA TRP A 120 -19.00 1.35 3.61
C TRP A 120 -19.62 1.60 5.00
N THR A 121 -20.52 0.72 5.39
CA THR A 121 -21.26 0.82 6.66
C THR A 121 -20.51 0.23 7.85
N MET A 122 -19.45 -0.56 7.60
CA MET A 122 -18.67 -1.16 8.68
C MET A 122 -17.65 -0.18 9.24
N SER A 123 -17.74 0.06 10.55
CA SER A 123 -16.70 0.80 11.26
C SER A 123 -15.38 0.02 11.24
N ILE A 124 -14.28 0.70 10.97
CA ILE A 124 -12.95 0.09 11.09
C ILE A 124 -12.69 -0.16 12.59
N ARG A 125 -12.54 -1.43 12.94
CA ARG A 125 -12.25 -1.85 14.32
C ARG A 125 -11.03 -1.08 14.84
N ASN A 126 -11.13 -0.48 16.02
CA ASN A 126 -10.07 0.33 16.62
C ASN A 126 -9.68 1.63 15.88
N TRP A 127 -10.59 2.22 15.10
CA TRP A 127 -10.32 3.45 14.33
C TRP A 127 -9.68 4.59 15.17
N GLY A 128 -10.06 4.72 16.44
CA GLY A 128 -9.46 5.70 17.35
C GLY A 128 -7.94 5.55 17.50
N LYS A 129 -7.45 4.30 17.63
CA LYS A 129 -6.01 4.01 17.70
C LYS A 129 -5.29 4.32 16.38
N TYR A 130 -5.94 4.05 15.24
CA TYR A 130 -5.40 4.38 13.92
C TYR A 130 -5.28 5.88 13.71
N LYS A 131 -6.31 6.65 14.10
CA LYS A 131 -6.35 8.11 13.96
C LYS A 131 -5.23 8.81 14.74
N VAL A 132 -4.94 8.36 15.95
CA VAL A 132 -3.84 8.91 16.77
C VAL A 132 -2.48 8.60 16.15
N ASN A 133 -2.26 7.35 15.76
CA ASN A 133 -0.99 6.90 15.18
C ASN A 133 -0.75 7.52 13.78
N TRP A 134 -1.81 7.67 12.97
CA TRP A 134 -1.75 8.36 11.68
C TRP A 134 -1.38 9.83 11.84
N LYS A 135 -2.00 10.54 12.78
CA LYS A 135 -1.68 11.96 13.06
C LYS A 135 -0.23 12.15 13.51
N SER A 136 0.30 11.27 14.38
CA SER A 136 1.68 11.39 14.83
C SER A 136 2.71 11.10 13.73
N CYS A 137 2.41 10.19 12.79
CA CYS A 137 3.32 9.88 11.68
C CYS A 137 3.23 10.86 10.52
N THR A 138 2.03 11.38 10.21
CA THR A 138 1.84 12.25 9.04
C THR A 138 2.08 13.71 9.36
N LEU A 139 1.75 14.20 10.56
CA LEU A 139 1.98 15.60 10.94
C LEU A 139 3.47 15.93 11.02
N THR A 140 4.31 15.02 11.50
CA THR A 140 5.77 15.22 11.51
C THR A 140 6.39 15.27 10.12
N ASP A 141 5.92 14.46 9.18
CA ASP A 141 6.44 14.44 7.81
C ASP A 141 5.84 15.58 6.96
N TYR A 142 4.56 15.94 7.18
CA TYR A 142 3.93 17.09 6.52
C TYR A 142 4.47 18.41 7.05
N ALA A 143 4.63 18.61 8.35
CA ALA A 143 5.23 19.80 8.92
C ALA A 143 6.65 20.03 8.36
N LYS A 144 7.52 19.02 8.35
CA LYS A 144 8.86 19.11 7.76
C LYS A 144 8.88 19.40 6.26
N LYS A 145 7.83 19.07 5.52
CA LYS A 145 7.76 19.31 4.07
C LYS A 145 7.18 20.70 3.74
N TYR A 146 6.35 21.26 4.60
CA TYR A 146 5.69 22.55 4.37
C TYR A 146 6.34 23.70 5.13
N ASP A 147 6.97 23.49 6.29
CA ASP A 147 7.79 24.53 6.95
C ASP A 147 8.94 25.01 6.07
N ARG A 148 9.53 24.14 5.23
CA ARG A 148 10.52 24.54 4.21
C ARG A 148 9.97 25.39 3.06
N LYS A 149 8.64 25.51 2.90
CA LYS A 149 8.03 26.35 1.84
C LYS A 149 7.57 27.70 2.36
N ILE A 150 7.46 27.89 3.65
CA ILE A 150 7.03 29.17 4.26
C ILE A 150 8.23 30.11 4.43
N GLU A 151 9.46 29.60 4.57
CA GLU A 151 10.68 30.43 4.64
C GLU A 151 11.17 31.03 3.30
N ILE A 152 10.54 30.68 2.16
CA ILE A 152 10.94 31.16 0.82
C ILE A 152 10.03 32.31 0.32
N VAL A 153 9.02 32.72 1.07
CA VAL A 153 8.06 33.78 0.72
C VAL A 153 7.97 34.86 1.81
N GLY A 154 9.05 35.04 2.55
CA GLY A 154 9.24 36.15 3.49
C GLY A 154 10.26 37.14 2.97
#